data_dccdb72cceecb8b802009c2ec56289b2
#
_entry.id   dccdb72cceecb8b802009c2ec56289b2
#
_cell.length_a   1.000
_cell.length_b   1.000
_cell.length_c   1.000
_cell.angle_alpha   90.00
_cell.angle_beta   90.00
_cell.angle_gamma   90.00
#
_symmetry.space_group_name_H-M   'P 1'
#
loop_
_entity.id
_entity.type
_entity.pdbx_description
1 polymer ?
#
loop_
_entity_poly.entity_id
_entity_poly.type
_entity_poly.pdbx_seq_one_letter_code
_entity_poly.pdbx_strand_id
1 'polypeptide(L)'
;MPPVLGALLFIIDWIGTGVSWILVQFHAVLTAIGMPSTSGWTWTFSIVGLVVVIRILLIPLFVKQIKAQRNMQIIQPRIKEIQKKYAGDREKQSQEMMKIYKETGTNPLSSCLPILLQAPIFFALFRVLQGIAMYNPDNPDYTAPGVFAWDQYANLLPQAHDASIFGAPLYGYFMGASEVAADGFNPLNTRILSFVLIILMTATTFLTQRQLIVKNSAPDNPFVKQQKILLYVFPLVFAIGGINFPIGVLIYWMTTNLWTMGQQFYVIRNNPQPGTPAFDAWEARKAEKTARKAVKRGEVAVVEVVEEAPAPVPRVQPKRQPKSKRSKGGSKPPDTSTKGTS
;
A
#
# COMPACT_ATOMS: atom_id res chain seq x y z
N MET A 1 -21.86 -28.99 1.37
CA MET A 1 -20.81 -27.99 1.11
C MET A 1 -19.52 -28.70 0.68
N PRO A 2 -18.74 -28.22 -0.27
CA PRO A 2 -17.46 -28.83 -0.60
C PRO A 2 -16.52 -28.77 0.64
N PRO A 3 -15.73 -29.82 0.92
CA PRO A 3 -14.92 -29.94 2.16
C PRO A 3 -13.94 -28.78 2.35
N VAL A 4 -13.45 -28.20 1.27
CA VAL A 4 -12.54 -27.04 1.31
C VAL A 4 -13.22 -25.78 1.87
N LEU A 5 -14.48 -25.55 1.52
CA LEU A 5 -15.23 -24.39 2.03
C LEU A 5 -15.53 -24.54 3.53
N GLY A 6 -15.85 -25.74 3.98
CA GLY A 6 -16.05 -26.04 5.42
C GLY A 6 -14.80 -25.80 6.23
N ALA A 7 -13.64 -26.25 5.75
CA ALA A 7 -12.34 -26.02 6.42
C ALA A 7 -11.98 -24.53 6.49
N LEU A 8 -12.24 -23.77 5.41
CA LEU A 8 -12.00 -22.34 5.38
C LEU A 8 -12.88 -21.57 6.38
N LEU A 9 -14.16 -21.91 6.44
CA LEU A 9 -15.10 -21.30 7.39
C LEU A 9 -14.70 -21.61 8.83
N PHE A 10 -14.31 -22.85 9.12
CA PHE A 10 -13.81 -23.24 10.44
C PHE A 10 -12.58 -22.41 10.87
N ILE A 11 -11.60 -22.21 9.96
CA ILE A 11 -10.43 -21.36 10.23
C ILE A 11 -10.85 -19.92 10.50
N ILE A 12 -11.78 -19.38 9.72
CA ILE A 12 -12.29 -18.00 9.89
C ILE A 12 -13.00 -17.86 11.25
N ASP A 13 -13.76 -18.85 11.69
CA ASP A 13 -14.46 -18.83 12.97
C ASP A 13 -13.48 -18.90 14.17
N TRP A 14 -12.43 -19.72 14.07
CA TRP A 14 -11.35 -19.76 15.05
C TRP A 14 -10.62 -18.41 15.18
N ILE A 15 -10.28 -17.81 14.05
CA ILE A 15 -9.67 -16.47 14.03
C ILE A 15 -10.66 -15.44 14.58
N GLY A 16 -11.94 -15.56 14.25
CA GLY A 16 -13.03 -14.71 14.77
C GLY A 16 -13.15 -14.75 16.28
N THR A 17 -13.00 -15.92 16.86
CA THR A 17 -12.98 -16.10 18.32
C THR A 17 -11.78 -15.37 18.95
N GLY A 18 -10.58 -15.50 18.36
CA GLY A 18 -9.39 -14.79 18.83
C GLY A 18 -9.51 -13.26 18.69
N VAL A 19 -10.07 -12.80 17.55
CA VAL A 19 -10.30 -11.37 17.25
C VAL A 19 -11.31 -10.77 18.24
N SER A 20 -12.44 -11.43 18.45
CA SER A 20 -13.48 -10.96 19.39
C SER A 20 -12.98 -11.00 20.84
N TRP A 21 -12.16 -11.98 21.22
CA TRP A 21 -11.52 -12.01 22.53
C TRP A 21 -10.62 -10.79 22.75
N ILE A 22 -9.74 -10.47 21.81
CA ILE A 22 -8.88 -9.28 21.92
C ILE A 22 -9.73 -8.00 22.00
N LEU A 23 -10.80 -7.91 21.19
CA LEU A 23 -11.72 -6.78 21.21
C LEU A 23 -12.32 -6.55 22.62
N VAL A 24 -12.83 -7.63 23.24
CA VAL A 24 -13.42 -7.61 24.57
C VAL A 24 -12.38 -7.29 25.65
N GLN A 25 -11.14 -7.81 25.55
CA GLN A 25 -10.07 -7.44 26.49
C GLN A 25 -9.73 -5.94 26.43
N PHE A 26 -9.66 -5.35 25.23
CA PHE A 26 -9.47 -3.90 25.12
C PHE A 26 -10.64 -3.12 25.71
N HIS A 27 -11.87 -3.57 25.45
CA HIS A 27 -13.05 -2.98 26.05
C HIS A 27 -12.98 -3.02 27.59
N ALA A 28 -12.61 -4.17 28.18
CA ALA A 28 -12.44 -4.31 29.61
C ALA A 28 -11.34 -3.39 30.19
N VAL A 29 -10.18 -3.29 29.51
CA VAL A 29 -9.10 -2.39 29.93
C VAL A 29 -9.54 -0.93 29.88
N LEU A 30 -10.19 -0.50 28.80
CA LEU A 30 -10.68 0.88 28.65
C LEU A 30 -11.74 1.20 29.71
N THR A 31 -12.62 0.27 30.01
CA THR A 31 -13.62 0.41 31.07
C THR A 31 -12.96 0.50 32.45
N ALA A 32 -11.94 -0.30 32.71
CA ALA A 32 -11.19 -0.28 33.97
C ALA A 32 -10.46 1.04 34.23
N ILE A 33 -10.05 1.76 33.18
CA ILE A 33 -9.44 3.09 33.29
C ILE A 33 -10.46 4.24 33.33
N GLY A 34 -11.77 3.90 33.38
CA GLY A 34 -12.85 4.86 33.62
C GLY A 34 -13.67 5.28 32.41
N MET A 35 -13.48 4.64 31.24
CA MET A 35 -14.37 4.89 30.10
C MET A 35 -15.72 4.15 30.31
N PRO A 36 -16.88 4.78 29.99
CA PRO A 36 -18.17 4.11 30.11
C PRO A 36 -18.26 2.88 29.20
N SER A 37 -18.70 1.75 29.74
CA SER A 37 -18.77 0.47 28.99
C SER A 37 -19.72 0.53 27.79
N THR A 38 -20.79 1.31 27.88
CA THR A 38 -21.80 1.49 26.83
C THR A 38 -21.40 2.54 25.80
N SER A 39 -20.30 3.27 26.02
CA SER A 39 -19.88 4.35 25.11
C SER A 39 -19.36 3.80 23.77
N GLY A 40 -19.85 4.36 22.67
CA GLY A 40 -19.31 4.05 21.34
C GLY A 40 -17.83 4.40 21.17
N TRP A 41 -17.30 5.35 21.94
CA TRP A 41 -15.86 5.64 21.98
C TRP A 41 -15.07 4.50 22.59
N THR A 42 -15.56 3.86 23.64
CA THR A 42 -14.92 2.68 24.24
C THR A 42 -14.82 1.56 23.21
N TRP A 43 -15.90 1.26 22.50
CA TRP A 43 -15.91 0.27 21.44
C TRP A 43 -15.02 0.66 20.24
N THR A 44 -15.04 1.93 19.85
CA THR A 44 -14.17 2.45 18.76
C THR A 44 -12.70 2.28 19.12
N PHE A 45 -12.27 2.67 20.33
CA PHE A 45 -10.89 2.49 20.77
C PHE A 45 -10.53 1.01 20.97
N SER A 46 -11.49 0.15 21.30
CA SER A 46 -11.28 -1.30 21.35
C SER A 46 -10.99 -1.86 19.95
N ILE A 47 -11.69 -1.41 18.92
CA ILE A 47 -11.38 -1.75 17.51
C ILE A 47 -9.99 -1.25 17.11
N VAL A 48 -9.64 -0.02 17.48
CA VAL A 48 -8.30 0.54 17.22
C VAL A 48 -7.22 -0.28 17.92
N GLY A 49 -7.39 -0.62 19.20
CA GLY A 49 -6.48 -1.43 19.99
C GLY A 49 -6.29 -2.83 19.41
N LEU A 50 -7.37 -3.48 19.00
CA LEU A 50 -7.34 -4.75 18.29
C LEU A 50 -6.46 -4.67 17.04
N VAL A 51 -6.65 -3.64 16.19
CA VAL A 51 -5.84 -3.44 14.97
C VAL A 51 -4.36 -3.29 15.34
N VAL A 52 -4.05 -2.46 16.33
CA VAL A 52 -2.67 -2.22 16.76
C VAL A 52 -2.00 -3.52 17.21
N VAL A 53 -2.66 -4.33 18.03
CA VAL A 53 -2.11 -5.63 18.50
C VAL A 53 -1.86 -6.57 17.32
N ILE A 54 -2.83 -6.75 16.44
CA ILE A 54 -2.67 -7.61 15.26
C ILE A 54 -1.49 -7.13 14.42
N ARG A 55 -1.35 -5.83 14.21
CA ARG A 55 -0.26 -5.24 13.44
C ARG A 55 1.11 -5.44 14.09
N ILE A 56 1.20 -5.33 15.41
CA ILE A 56 2.43 -5.60 16.17
C ILE A 56 2.82 -7.08 16.02
N LEU A 57 1.88 -7.99 16.20
CA LEU A 57 2.12 -9.43 16.05
C LEU A 57 2.59 -9.80 14.65
N LEU A 58 2.14 -9.07 13.63
CA LEU A 58 2.51 -9.30 12.23
C LEU A 58 3.81 -8.60 11.81
N ILE A 59 4.46 -7.76 12.65
CA ILE A 59 5.71 -7.08 12.30
C ILE A 59 6.78 -8.03 11.77
N PRO A 60 7.11 -9.18 12.44
CA PRO A 60 8.18 -10.07 11.96
C PRO A 60 7.88 -10.64 10.57
N LEU A 61 6.62 -10.86 10.26
CA LEU A 61 6.19 -11.30 8.94
C LEU A 61 6.35 -10.21 7.89
N PHE A 62 5.96 -8.97 8.19
CA PHE A 62 6.18 -7.82 7.29
C PHE A 62 7.66 -7.57 7.01
N VAL A 63 8.54 -7.75 8.00
CA VAL A 63 9.98 -7.66 7.78
C VAL A 63 10.47 -8.72 6.78
N LYS A 64 9.99 -9.96 6.89
CA LYS A 64 10.31 -11.02 5.91
C LYS A 64 9.79 -10.67 4.50
N GLN A 65 8.59 -10.12 4.40
CA GLN A 65 8.01 -9.68 3.12
C GLN A 65 8.82 -8.56 2.47
N ILE A 66 9.25 -7.56 3.24
CA ILE A 66 10.10 -6.47 2.74
C ILE A 66 11.42 -7.02 2.19
N LYS A 67 12.05 -7.99 2.89
CA LYS A 67 13.26 -8.65 2.40
C LYS A 67 13.02 -9.40 1.09
N ALA A 68 11.90 -10.13 0.98
CA ALA A 68 11.53 -10.85 -0.24
C ALA A 68 11.26 -9.89 -1.42
N GLN A 69 10.60 -8.78 -1.18
CA GLN A 69 10.39 -7.73 -2.19
C GLN A 69 11.71 -7.13 -2.68
N ARG A 70 12.69 -6.92 -1.79
CA ARG A 70 14.04 -6.46 -2.17
C ARG A 70 14.76 -7.45 -3.08
N ASN A 71 14.74 -8.73 -2.73
CA ASN A 71 15.36 -9.77 -3.55
C ASN A 71 14.75 -9.80 -4.95
N MET A 72 13.42 -9.63 -5.05
CA MET A 72 12.73 -9.54 -6.33
C MET A 72 13.21 -8.35 -7.18
N GLN A 73 13.56 -7.23 -6.56
CA GLN A 73 14.04 -6.05 -7.30
C GLN A 73 15.48 -6.22 -7.80
N ILE A 74 16.32 -6.92 -7.07
CA ILE A 74 17.70 -7.21 -7.50
C ILE A 74 17.73 -8.00 -8.81
N ILE A 75 16.76 -8.88 -9.01
CA ILE A 75 16.67 -9.71 -10.24
C ILE A 75 15.90 -9.03 -11.38
N GLN A 76 15.28 -7.87 -11.14
CA GLN A 76 14.51 -7.16 -12.18
C GLN A 76 15.28 -6.86 -13.46
N PRO A 77 16.56 -6.43 -13.45
CA PRO A 77 17.31 -6.22 -14.69
C PRO A 77 17.36 -7.46 -15.55
N ARG A 78 17.67 -8.63 -14.94
CA ARG A 78 17.69 -9.92 -15.65
C ARG A 78 16.33 -10.32 -16.22
N ILE A 79 15.25 -10.04 -15.47
CA ILE A 79 13.88 -10.28 -15.95
C ILE A 79 13.58 -9.40 -17.18
N LYS A 80 13.99 -8.12 -17.17
CA LYS A 80 13.84 -7.22 -18.32
C LYS A 80 14.60 -7.70 -19.56
N GLU A 81 15.81 -8.23 -19.40
CA GLU A 81 16.59 -8.80 -20.48
C GLU A 81 15.89 -10.00 -21.13
N ILE A 82 15.35 -10.92 -20.30
CA ILE A 82 14.56 -12.05 -20.78
C ILE A 82 13.30 -11.60 -21.52
N GLN A 83 12.58 -10.62 -20.96
CA GLN A 83 11.38 -10.07 -21.60
C GLN A 83 11.69 -9.46 -22.98
N LYS A 84 12.82 -8.78 -23.12
CA LYS A 84 13.27 -8.25 -24.39
C LYS A 84 13.74 -9.35 -25.36
N LYS A 85 14.52 -10.31 -24.86
CA LYS A 85 15.10 -11.40 -25.66
C LYS A 85 14.02 -12.32 -26.24
N TYR A 86 12.99 -12.60 -25.48
CA TYR A 86 11.91 -13.51 -25.85
C TYR A 86 10.56 -12.78 -26.06
N ALA A 87 10.58 -11.56 -26.59
CA ALA A 87 9.38 -10.74 -26.75
C ALA A 87 8.27 -11.38 -27.60
N GLY A 88 8.65 -12.29 -28.54
CA GLY A 88 7.72 -13.03 -29.41
C GLY A 88 7.33 -14.43 -28.91
N ASP A 89 7.98 -14.93 -27.85
CA ASP A 89 7.81 -16.31 -27.35
C ASP A 89 7.49 -16.27 -25.85
N ARG A 90 6.20 -16.20 -25.52
CA ARG A 90 5.72 -16.12 -24.13
C ARG A 90 6.05 -17.38 -23.32
N GLU A 91 6.13 -18.54 -23.96
CA GLU A 91 6.41 -19.80 -23.28
C GLU A 91 7.86 -19.84 -22.81
N LYS A 92 8.81 -19.57 -23.71
CA LYS A 92 10.25 -19.45 -23.35
C LYS A 92 10.48 -18.34 -22.35
N GLN A 93 9.82 -17.19 -22.50
CA GLN A 93 9.90 -16.09 -21.55
C GLN A 93 9.50 -16.57 -20.13
N SER A 94 8.38 -17.29 -20.00
CA SER A 94 7.91 -17.82 -18.72
C SER A 94 8.88 -18.86 -18.14
N GLN A 95 9.40 -19.77 -18.97
CA GLN A 95 10.36 -20.79 -18.54
C GLN A 95 11.66 -20.18 -18.02
N GLU A 96 12.24 -19.22 -18.76
CA GLU A 96 13.49 -18.56 -18.37
C GLU A 96 13.29 -17.65 -17.13
N MET A 97 12.14 -16.97 -17.00
CA MET A 97 11.83 -16.25 -15.77
C MET A 97 11.71 -17.19 -14.56
N MET A 98 11.06 -18.34 -14.72
CA MET A 98 10.94 -19.33 -13.65
C MET A 98 12.31 -19.90 -13.25
N LYS A 99 13.23 -20.06 -14.20
CA LYS A 99 14.61 -20.48 -13.94
C LYS A 99 15.37 -19.46 -13.10
N ILE A 100 15.28 -18.16 -13.44
CA ILE A 100 15.87 -17.09 -12.62
C ILE A 100 15.31 -17.12 -11.19
N TYR A 101 13.99 -17.26 -11.01
CA TYR A 101 13.39 -17.33 -9.68
C TYR A 101 13.93 -18.51 -8.87
N LYS A 102 14.13 -19.67 -9.50
CA LYS A 102 14.71 -20.85 -8.86
C LYS A 102 16.19 -20.63 -8.50
N GLU A 103 16.99 -20.09 -9.43
CA GLU A 103 18.43 -19.82 -9.24
C GLU A 103 18.69 -18.83 -8.10
N THR A 104 17.84 -17.83 -7.99
CA THR A 104 17.99 -16.75 -6.98
C THR A 104 17.25 -17.03 -5.67
N GLY A 105 16.53 -18.16 -5.58
CA GLY A 105 15.72 -18.49 -4.40
C GLY A 105 14.59 -17.48 -4.14
N THR A 106 14.16 -16.73 -5.18
CA THR A 106 13.09 -15.74 -5.05
C THR A 106 11.74 -16.31 -5.48
N ASN A 107 10.69 -15.94 -4.78
CA ASN A 107 9.33 -16.36 -5.09
C ASN A 107 8.50 -15.17 -5.57
N PRO A 108 7.97 -15.18 -6.80
CA PRO A 108 7.13 -14.09 -7.30
C PRO A 108 5.85 -13.89 -6.48
N LEU A 109 5.35 -14.94 -5.81
CA LEU A 109 4.18 -14.86 -4.93
C LEU A 109 4.45 -14.13 -3.61
N SER A 110 5.71 -13.87 -3.26
CA SER A 110 6.06 -13.14 -2.03
C SER A 110 5.49 -11.73 -1.98
N SER A 111 5.23 -11.11 -3.14
CA SER A 111 4.64 -9.77 -3.22
C SER A 111 3.14 -9.75 -2.90
N CYS A 112 2.39 -10.84 -3.13
CA CYS A 112 0.96 -10.94 -2.81
C CYS A 112 0.70 -11.65 -1.46
N LEU A 113 1.74 -12.20 -0.83
CA LEU A 113 1.64 -12.89 0.47
C LEU A 113 0.98 -12.04 1.57
N PRO A 114 1.21 -10.71 1.66
CA PRO A 114 0.51 -9.86 2.63
C PRO A 114 -1.02 -9.92 2.49
N ILE A 115 -1.50 -9.90 1.26
CA ILE A 115 -2.95 -9.92 0.98
C ILE A 115 -3.54 -11.27 1.37
N LEU A 116 -2.86 -12.37 0.99
CA LEU A 116 -3.31 -13.72 1.30
C LEU A 116 -3.37 -14.00 2.82
N LEU A 117 -2.41 -13.45 3.58
CA LEU A 117 -2.39 -13.61 5.03
C LEU A 117 -3.38 -12.70 5.74
N GLN A 118 -3.58 -11.49 5.23
CA GLN A 118 -4.51 -10.52 5.78
C GLN A 118 -5.96 -10.91 5.53
N ALA A 119 -6.26 -11.62 4.42
CA ALA A 119 -7.63 -11.95 4.04
C ALA A 119 -8.40 -12.76 5.11
N PRO A 120 -7.86 -13.85 5.71
CA PRO A 120 -8.56 -14.57 6.77
C PRO A 120 -8.86 -13.70 8.00
N ILE A 121 -7.91 -12.84 8.40
CA ILE A 121 -8.08 -11.93 9.54
C ILE A 121 -9.17 -10.89 9.22
N PHE A 122 -9.15 -10.35 8.01
CA PHE A 122 -10.17 -9.41 7.56
C PHE A 122 -11.56 -10.03 7.57
N PHE A 123 -11.73 -11.22 6.97
CA PHE A 123 -13.01 -11.91 6.92
C PHE A 123 -13.51 -12.31 8.32
N ALA A 124 -12.62 -12.75 9.20
CA ALA A 124 -12.97 -13.06 10.57
C ALA A 124 -13.49 -11.84 11.33
N LEU A 125 -12.78 -10.71 11.25
CA LEU A 125 -13.21 -9.46 11.88
C LEU A 125 -14.51 -8.93 11.25
N PHE A 126 -14.61 -8.98 9.91
CA PHE A 126 -15.83 -8.57 9.22
C PHE A 126 -17.03 -9.38 9.71
N ARG A 127 -16.92 -10.71 9.85
CA ARG A 127 -17.98 -11.56 10.39
C ARG A 127 -18.33 -11.21 11.84
N VAL A 128 -17.33 -10.94 12.69
CA VAL A 128 -17.58 -10.53 14.09
C VAL A 128 -18.33 -9.20 14.13
N LEU A 129 -17.86 -8.18 13.43
CA LEU A 129 -18.51 -6.86 13.45
C LEU A 129 -19.89 -6.89 12.77
N GLN A 130 -20.05 -7.66 11.70
CA GLN A 130 -21.35 -7.84 11.06
C GLN A 130 -22.30 -8.66 11.93
N GLY A 131 -21.80 -9.67 12.65
CA GLY A 131 -22.59 -10.41 13.62
C GLY A 131 -23.10 -9.52 14.75
N ILE A 132 -22.26 -8.59 15.26
CA ILE A 132 -22.69 -7.57 16.23
C ILE A 132 -23.76 -6.66 15.61
N ALA A 133 -23.56 -6.23 14.36
CA ALA A 133 -24.51 -5.38 13.65
C ALA A 133 -25.88 -6.03 13.42
N MET A 134 -25.89 -7.35 13.24
CA MET A 134 -27.11 -8.14 13.03
C MET A 134 -27.76 -8.64 14.32
N TYR A 135 -27.27 -8.16 15.48
CA TYR A 135 -27.83 -8.55 16.77
C TYR A 135 -29.32 -8.24 16.81
N ASN A 136 -30.13 -9.26 17.10
CA ASN A 136 -31.55 -9.15 17.31
C ASN A 136 -31.95 -10.14 18.42
N PRO A 137 -32.33 -9.64 19.61
CA PRO A 137 -32.69 -10.50 20.75
C PRO A 137 -33.98 -11.30 20.49
N ASP A 138 -34.83 -10.86 19.57
CA ASP A 138 -36.10 -11.51 19.25
C ASP A 138 -35.95 -12.61 18.18
N ASN A 139 -34.78 -12.73 17.58
CA ASN A 139 -34.51 -13.75 16.57
C ASN A 139 -33.94 -15.04 17.20
N PRO A 140 -34.71 -16.13 17.28
CA PRO A 140 -34.25 -17.39 17.87
C PRO A 140 -33.11 -18.06 17.11
N ASP A 141 -32.94 -17.73 15.83
CA ASP A 141 -31.88 -18.28 14.96
C ASP A 141 -30.59 -17.44 15.00
N TYR A 142 -30.58 -16.33 15.79
CA TYR A 142 -29.39 -15.51 15.89
C TYR A 142 -28.28 -16.26 16.64
N THR A 143 -27.08 -16.27 16.03
CA THR A 143 -25.87 -16.84 16.62
C THR A 143 -24.87 -15.73 16.90
N ALA A 144 -24.53 -15.55 18.18
CA ALA A 144 -23.56 -14.54 18.62
C ALA A 144 -22.15 -14.84 18.04
N PRO A 145 -21.43 -13.83 17.53
CA PRO A 145 -20.15 -14.04 16.89
C PRO A 145 -19.00 -14.23 17.91
N GLY A 146 -18.16 -15.22 17.70
CA GLY A 146 -16.93 -15.44 18.47
C GLY A 146 -17.18 -15.59 19.98
N VAL A 147 -16.46 -14.84 20.81
CA VAL A 147 -16.58 -14.95 22.28
C VAL A 147 -17.87 -14.36 22.84
N PHE A 148 -18.64 -13.59 22.07
CA PHE A 148 -19.95 -13.11 22.50
C PHE A 148 -20.97 -14.24 22.66
N ALA A 149 -20.70 -15.42 22.12
CA ALA A 149 -21.45 -16.64 22.36
C ALA A 149 -21.17 -17.28 23.75
N TRP A 150 -20.17 -16.80 24.48
CA TRP A 150 -19.84 -17.30 25.80
C TRP A 150 -20.61 -16.54 26.88
N ASP A 151 -21.18 -17.24 27.84
CA ASP A 151 -22.03 -16.67 28.88
C ASP A 151 -21.41 -15.47 29.59
N GLN A 152 -20.10 -15.52 29.84
CA GLN A 152 -19.35 -14.45 30.50
C GLN A 152 -19.25 -13.16 29.72
N TYR A 153 -19.47 -13.17 28.40
CA TYR A 153 -19.38 -12.00 27.49
C TYR A 153 -20.71 -11.71 26.78
N ALA A 154 -21.74 -12.53 26.97
CA ALA A 154 -23.02 -12.38 26.29
C ALA A 154 -23.67 -11.01 26.56
N ASN A 155 -23.50 -10.47 27.76
CA ASN A 155 -24.00 -9.16 28.15
C ASN A 155 -23.30 -7.98 27.46
N LEU A 156 -22.16 -8.19 26.82
CA LEU A 156 -21.44 -7.17 26.07
C LEU A 156 -21.99 -7.01 24.65
N LEU A 157 -22.70 -8.00 24.12
CA LEU A 157 -23.21 -7.98 22.77
C LEU A 157 -24.26 -6.88 22.54
N PRO A 158 -25.29 -6.69 23.40
CA PRO A 158 -26.19 -5.53 23.31
C PRO A 158 -25.44 -4.20 23.41
N GLN A 159 -24.46 -4.11 24.32
CA GLN A 159 -23.68 -2.87 24.49
C GLN A 159 -22.83 -2.56 23.25
N ALA A 160 -22.27 -3.58 22.58
CA ALA A 160 -21.53 -3.41 21.34
C ALA A 160 -22.44 -3.00 20.18
N HIS A 161 -23.66 -3.54 20.14
CA HIS A 161 -24.67 -3.20 19.14
C HIS A 161 -25.12 -1.75 19.29
N ASP A 162 -25.51 -1.34 20.50
CA ASP A 162 -26.04 0.01 20.77
C ASP A 162 -24.95 1.09 20.81
N ALA A 163 -23.68 0.68 20.69
CA ALA A 163 -22.56 1.59 20.71
C ALA A 163 -22.62 2.60 19.54
N SER A 164 -22.59 3.90 19.85
CA SER A 164 -22.68 4.96 18.86
C SER A 164 -21.65 6.05 19.07
N ILE A 165 -21.19 6.66 17.97
CA ILE A 165 -20.31 7.83 17.95
C ILE A 165 -20.94 8.92 17.09
N PHE A 166 -20.92 10.16 17.57
CA PHE A 166 -21.57 11.28 16.90
C PHE A 166 -23.06 11.05 16.58
N GLY A 167 -23.74 10.22 17.39
CA GLY A 167 -25.16 9.84 17.16
C GLY A 167 -25.39 8.88 16.00
N ALA A 168 -24.34 8.21 15.53
CA ALA A 168 -24.41 7.15 14.54
C ALA A 168 -23.98 5.82 15.18
N PRO A 169 -24.80 4.76 15.12
CA PRO A 169 -24.43 3.45 15.67
C PRO A 169 -23.30 2.81 14.86
N LEU A 170 -22.42 2.06 15.52
CA LEU A 170 -21.27 1.42 14.86
C LEU A 170 -21.69 0.34 13.85
N TYR A 171 -22.88 -0.23 14.00
CA TYR A 171 -23.45 -1.16 13.01
C TYR A 171 -24.04 -0.45 11.78
N GLY A 172 -24.36 0.85 11.88
CA GLY A 172 -24.95 1.61 10.80
C GLY A 172 -24.04 1.71 9.57
N TYR A 173 -24.64 1.74 8.40
CA TYR A 173 -23.94 1.87 7.12
C TYR A 173 -24.63 2.89 6.21
N PHE A 174 -23.93 3.38 5.20
CA PHE A 174 -24.42 4.50 4.38
C PHE A 174 -25.75 4.21 3.67
N MET A 175 -25.85 3.05 3.01
CA MET A 175 -27.07 2.69 2.26
C MET A 175 -28.25 2.32 3.16
N GLY A 176 -27.99 1.65 4.29
CA GLY A 176 -28.99 1.26 5.28
C GLY A 176 -29.19 2.30 6.39
N ALA A 177 -28.76 3.54 6.20
CA ALA A 177 -28.87 4.57 7.24
C ALA A 177 -30.32 4.88 7.67
N SER A 178 -31.32 4.60 6.85
CA SER A 178 -32.73 4.72 7.21
C SER A 178 -33.19 3.69 8.23
N GLU A 179 -32.55 2.52 8.26
CA GLU A 179 -32.91 1.41 9.15
C GLU A 179 -32.60 1.71 10.62
N VAL A 180 -31.55 2.52 10.89
CA VAL A 180 -31.14 2.86 12.26
C VAL A 180 -32.17 3.75 12.98
N ALA A 181 -33.14 4.30 12.26
CA ALA A 181 -34.23 5.10 12.86
C ALA A 181 -35.15 4.23 13.73
N ALA A 182 -35.29 2.94 13.43
CA ALA A 182 -36.05 2.00 14.24
C ALA A 182 -35.47 1.84 15.63
N ASP A 183 -34.14 1.97 15.77
CA ASP A 183 -33.40 1.89 17.04
C ASP A 183 -33.18 3.27 17.70
N GLY A 184 -33.85 4.30 17.20
CA GLY A 184 -33.81 5.65 17.77
C GLY A 184 -32.61 6.50 17.35
N PHE A 185 -31.80 6.07 16.40
CA PHE A 185 -30.66 6.83 15.90
C PHE A 185 -31.03 7.74 14.72
N ASN A 186 -30.24 8.79 14.51
CA ASN A 186 -30.47 9.72 13.41
C ASN A 186 -29.82 9.21 12.10
N PRO A 187 -30.62 8.91 11.04
CA PRO A 187 -30.12 8.47 9.76
C PRO A 187 -29.11 9.40 9.11
N LEU A 188 -29.28 10.72 9.30
CA LEU A 188 -28.39 11.73 8.72
C LEU A 188 -26.96 11.63 9.32
N ASN A 189 -26.87 11.43 10.65
CA ASN A 189 -25.58 11.26 11.32
C ASN A 189 -24.84 10.02 10.78
N THR A 190 -25.57 8.90 10.60
CA THR A 190 -25.04 7.66 10.03
C THR A 190 -24.53 7.87 8.61
N ARG A 191 -25.28 8.58 7.76
CA ARG A 191 -24.85 8.90 6.39
C ARG A 191 -23.61 9.79 6.37
N ILE A 192 -23.59 10.87 7.16
CA ILE A 192 -22.48 11.80 7.22
C ILE A 192 -21.22 11.08 7.71
N LEU A 193 -21.30 10.33 8.81
CA LEU A 193 -20.15 9.65 9.39
C LEU A 193 -19.60 8.58 8.44
N SER A 194 -20.47 7.73 7.88
CA SER A 194 -20.08 6.73 6.90
C SER A 194 -19.43 7.36 5.67
N PHE A 195 -20.00 8.44 5.13
CA PHE A 195 -19.44 9.15 3.98
C PHE A 195 -18.06 9.72 4.28
N VAL A 196 -17.87 10.39 5.42
CA VAL A 196 -16.58 10.93 5.83
C VAL A 196 -15.55 9.82 5.98
N LEU A 197 -15.89 8.70 6.63
CA LEU A 197 -15.01 7.56 6.79
C LEU A 197 -14.64 6.90 5.44
N ILE A 198 -15.59 6.77 4.51
CA ILE A 198 -15.34 6.25 3.16
C ILE A 198 -14.35 7.15 2.40
N ILE A 199 -14.55 8.49 2.45
CA ILE A 199 -13.62 9.45 1.81
C ILE A 199 -12.23 9.35 2.44
N LEU A 200 -12.12 9.36 3.76
CA LEU A 200 -10.83 9.25 4.46
C LEU A 200 -10.14 7.90 4.17
N MET A 201 -10.90 6.81 4.16
CA MET A 201 -10.39 5.48 3.82
C MET A 201 -9.87 5.44 2.38
N THR A 202 -10.64 5.97 1.43
CA THR A 202 -10.25 6.02 0.01
C THR A 202 -9.01 6.88 -0.20
N ALA A 203 -8.96 8.06 0.42
CA ALA A 203 -7.82 8.97 0.36
C ALA A 203 -6.55 8.33 0.96
N THR A 204 -6.65 7.74 2.15
CA THR A 204 -5.50 7.08 2.81
C THR A 204 -5.03 5.86 2.03
N THR A 205 -5.95 5.06 1.46
CA THR A 205 -5.61 3.93 0.57
C THR A 205 -4.86 4.43 -0.66
N PHE A 206 -5.36 5.46 -1.33
CA PHE A 206 -4.72 6.05 -2.50
C PHE A 206 -3.32 6.61 -2.18
N LEU A 207 -3.19 7.38 -1.09
CA LEU A 207 -1.91 7.95 -0.66
C LEU A 207 -0.89 6.87 -0.34
N THR A 208 -1.31 5.80 0.36
CA THR A 208 -0.46 4.66 0.71
C THR A 208 0.03 3.93 -0.54
N GLN A 209 -0.86 3.63 -1.48
CA GLN A 209 -0.51 2.99 -2.76
C GLN A 209 0.39 3.88 -3.61
N ARG A 210 0.11 5.17 -3.68
CA ARG A 210 0.95 6.13 -4.40
C ARG A 210 2.36 6.21 -3.82
N GLN A 211 2.52 6.23 -2.50
CA GLN A 211 3.84 6.21 -1.85
C GLN A 211 4.63 4.96 -2.23
N LEU A 212 3.99 3.80 -2.24
CA LEU A 212 4.62 2.53 -2.58
C LEU A 212 5.07 2.50 -4.04
N ILE A 213 4.20 2.94 -4.97
CA ILE A 213 4.45 2.85 -6.41
C ILE A 213 5.42 3.94 -6.88
N VAL A 214 5.24 5.19 -6.44
CA VAL A 214 6.03 6.32 -6.98
C VAL A 214 7.38 6.45 -6.29
N LYS A 215 7.44 6.28 -4.96
CA LYS A 215 8.68 6.53 -4.21
C LYS A 215 9.56 5.30 -4.06
N ASN A 216 8.98 4.10 -4.12
CA ASN A 216 9.67 2.87 -3.76
C ASN A 216 9.72 1.84 -4.92
N SER A 217 9.45 2.27 -6.14
CA SER A 217 9.58 1.44 -7.34
C SER A 217 10.51 2.09 -8.35
N ALA A 218 11.30 1.27 -9.05
CA ALA A 218 12.15 1.74 -10.15
C ALA A 218 11.28 2.27 -11.30
N PRO A 219 11.60 3.45 -11.90
CA PRO A 219 10.75 4.11 -12.91
C PRO A 219 10.42 3.25 -14.13
N ASP A 220 11.35 2.39 -14.56
CA ASP A 220 11.25 1.57 -15.77
C ASP A 220 10.70 0.16 -15.55
N ASN A 221 10.10 -0.10 -14.38
CA ASN A 221 9.59 -1.41 -14.07
C ASN A 221 8.28 -1.70 -14.83
N PRO A 222 8.17 -2.74 -15.68
CA PRO A 222 6.95 -3.11 -16.38
C PRO A 222 5.77 -3.39 -15.43
N PHE A 223 6.04 -3.96 -14.25
CA PHE A 223 5.06 -4.16 -13.20
C PHE A 223 4.46 -2.86 -12.68
N VAL A 224 5.21 -1.75 -12.71
CA VAL A 224 4.71 -0.43 -12.29
C VAL A 224 3.57 0.05 -13.18
N LYS A 225 3.59 -0.27 -14.48
CA LYS A 225 2.48 0.06 -15.39
C LYS A 225 1.19 -0.65 -14.98
N GLN A 226 1.27 -1.94 -14.64
CA GLN A 226 0.12 -2.73 -14.18
C GLN A 226 -0.33 -2.28 -12.77
N GLN A 227 0.61 -1.98 -11.87
CA GLN A 227 0.31 -1.45 -10.55
C GLN A 227 -0.33 -0.06 -10.59
N LYS A 228 -0.03 0.77 -11.59
CA LYS A 228 -0.71 2.07 -11.78
C LYS A 228 -2.22 1.93 -12.04
N ILE A 229 -2.63 0.90 -12.77
CA ILE A 229 -4.06 0.61 -12.95
C ILE A 229 -4.68 0.26 -11.58
N LEU A 230 -4.00 -0.58 -10.82
CA LEU A 230 -4.44 -0.97 -9.48
C LEU A 230 -4.53 0.22 -8.52
N LEU A 231 -3.64 1.22 -8.68
CA LEU A 231 -3.64 2.46 -7.89
C LEU A 231 -4.95 3.24 -7.97
N TYR A 232 -5.61 3.23 -9.11
CA TYR A 232 -6.87 3.97 -9.31
C TYR A 232 -8.10 3.07 -9.12
N VAL A 233 -8.04 1.83 -9.61
CA VAL A 233 -9.17 0.90 -9.55
C VAL A 233 -9.44 0.45 -8.11
N PHE A 234 -8.40 0.12 -7.35
CA PHE A 234 -8.54 -0.43 -6.01
C PHE A 234 -9.26 0.52 -5.04
N PRO A 235 -8.86 1.81 -4.90
CA PRO A 235 -9.59 2.75 -4.04
C PRO A 235 -11.04 2.96 -4.48
N LEU A 236 -11.31 2.96 -5.78
CA LEU A 236 -12.66 3.12 -6.32
C LEU A 236 -13.56 1.93 -5.96
N VAL A 237 -13.07 0.70 -6.12
CA VAL A 237 -13.81 -0.52 -5.75
C VAL A 237 -14.14 -0.50 -4.26
N PHE A 238 -13.19 -0.07 -3.41
CA PHE A 238 -13.42 0.02 -1.97
C PHE A 238 -14.32 1.20 -1.59
N ALA A 239 -14.30 2.31 -2.33
CA ALA A 239 -15.24 3.40 -2.12
C ALA A 239 -16.68 2.95 -2.39
N ILE A 240 -16.90 2.23 -3.52
CA ILE A 240 -18.22 1.69 -3.87
C ILE A 240 -18.65 0.58 -2.89
N GLY A 241 -17.74 -0.33 -2.51
CA GLY A 241 -18.03 -1.36 -1.52
C GLY A 241 -18.32 -0.80 -0.13
N GLY A 242 -17.61 0.27 0.25
CA GLY A 242 -17.70 0.92 1.55
C GLY A 242 -19.07 1.46 1.91
N ILE A 243 -19.93 1.78 0.93
CA ILE A 243 -21.29 2.26 1.18
C ILE A 243 -22.19 1.22 1.89
N ASN A 244 -21.80 -0.06 1.82
CA ASN A 244 -22.49 -1.16 2.49
C ASN A 244 -21.77 -1.67 3.74
N PHE A 245 -20.64 -1.07 4.11
CA PHE A 245 -19.89 -1.51 5.29
C PHE A 245 -20.35 -0.78 6.55
N PRO A 246 -20.56 -1.51 7.66
CA PRO A 246 -20.80 -0.91 8.96
C PRO A 246 -19.68 0.06 9.36
N ILE A 247 -20.04 1.11 10.10
CA ILE A 247 -19.10 2.14 10.61
C ILE A 247 -17.94 1.49 11.36
N GLY A 248 -18.19 0.47 12.18
CA GLY A 248 -17.14 -0.27 12.89
C GLY A 248 -16.10 -0.91 11.94
N VAL A 249 -16.54 -1.42 10.80
CA VAL A 249 -15.64 -1.98 9.75
C VAL A 249 -14.86 -0.86 9.06
N LEU A 250 -15.49 0.28 8.79
CA LEU A 250 -14.80 1.44 8.21
C LEU A 250 -13.72 2.00 9.14
N ILE A 251 -13.98 2.05 10.47
CA ILE A 251 -13.01 2.44 11.50
C ILE A 251 -11.83 1.46 11.52
N TYR A 252 -12.10 0.17 11.54
CA TYR A 252 -11.05 -0.85 11.43
C TYR A 252 -10.18 -0.62 10.19
N TRP A 253 -10.81 -0.43 9.04
CA TRP A 253 -10.07 -0.26 7.78
C TRP A 253 -9.26 1.04 7.76
N MET A 254 -9.84 2.14 8.22
CA MET A 254 -9.14 3.41 8.33
C MET A 254 -7.92 3.29 9.26
N THR A 255 -8.07 2.67 10.43
CA THR A 255 -6.97 2.41 11.37
C THR A 255 -5.87 1.56 10.72
N THR A 256 -6.26 0.52 9.99
CA THR A 256 -5.37 -0.34 9.20
C THR A 256 -4.58 0.46 8.16
N ASN A 257 -5.24 1.36 7.44
CA ASN A 257 -4.59 2.22 6.44
C ASN A 257 -3.62 3.21 7.08
N LEU A 258 -4.00 3.85 8.17
CA LEU A 258 -3.13 4.78 8.91
C LEU A 258 -1.88 4.06 9.43
N TRP A 259 -2.03 2.88 10.02
CA TRP A 259 -0.90 2.06 10.44
C TRP A 259 0.03 1.72 9.26
N THR A 260 -0.56 1.22 8.17
CA THR A 260 0.18 0.84 6.97
C THR A 260 0.92 2.03 6.36
N MET A 261 0.30 3.20 6.32
CA MET A 261 0.91 4.44 5.85
C MET A 261 2.11 4.84 6.72
N GLY A 262 1.96 4.80 8.04
CA GLY A 262 3.05 5.07 9.00
C GLY A 262 4.18 4.06 8.87
N GLN A 263 3.87 2.78 8.78
CA GLN A 263 4.84 1.69 8.61
C GLN A 263 5.61 1.84 7.29
N GLN A 264 4.94 2.13 6.19
CA GLN A 264 5.58 2.34 4.88
C GLN A 264 6.46 3.59 4.90
N PHE A 265 5.99 4.68 5.50
CA PHE A 265 6.82 5.88 5.66
C PHE A 265 8.11 5.58 6.42
N TYR A 266 8.02 4.83 7.54
CA TYR A 266 9.19 4.42 8.31
C TYR A 266 10.15 3.56 7.48
N VAL A 267 9.63 2.55 6.76
CA VAL A 267 10.44 1.64 5.94
C VAL A 267 11.10 2.36 4.78
N ILE A 268 10.35 3.18 4.03
CA ILE A 268 10.88 3.95 2.90
C ILE A 268 11.96 4.94 3.35
N ARG A 269 11.79 5.55 4.53
CA ARG A 269 12.75 6.52 5.07
C ARG A 269 14.04 5.88 5.57
N ASN A 270 13.94 4.74 6.28
CA ASN A 270 15.07 4.14 6.99
C ASN A 270 15.75 3.00 6.22
N ASN A 271 14.97 2.30 5.38
CA ASN A 271 15.39 1.15 4.61
C ASN A 271 14.84 1.21 3.16
N PRO A 272 15.14 2.27 2.39
CA PRO A 272 14.65 2.37 1.03
C PRO A 272 15.23 1.27 0.13
N GLN A 273 14.58 1.04 -0.99
CA GLN A 273 15.01 0.04 -1.96
C GLN A 273 16.07 0.64 -2.89
N PRO A 274 17.18 -0.08 -3.18
CA PRO A 274 18.19 0.37 -4.14
C PRO A 274 17.61 0.70 -5.51
N GLY A 275 18.14 1.75 -6.16
CA GLY A 275 17.66 2.19 -7.48
C GLY A 275 16.31 2.90 -7.46
N THR A 276 15.92 3.45 -6.31
CA THR A 276 14.69 4.26 -6.17
C THR A 276 15.03 5.67 -5.71
N PRO A 277 14.17 6.69 -6.03
CA PRO A 277 14.38 8.06 -5.55
C PRO A 277 14.48 8.19 -4.02
N ALA A 278 13.85 7.27 -3.29
CA ALA A 278 13.94 7.21 -1.84
C ALA A 278 15.33 6.76 -1.36
N PHE A 279 16.00 5.90 -2.14
CA PHE A 279 17.35 5.43 -1.84
C PHE A 279 18.37 6.56 -2.01
N ASP A 280 18.30 7.30 -3.11
CA ASP A 280 19.17 8.44 -3.37
C ASP A 280 19.04 9.50 -2.25
N ALA A 281 17.81 9.80 -1.85
CA ALA A 281 17.54 10.69 -0.72
C ALA A 281 18.05 10.14 0.63
N TRP A 282 18.08 8.84 0.82
CA TRP A 282 18.61 8.20 2.03
C TRP A 282 20.15 8.27 2.06
N GLU A 283 20.82 8.00 0.92
CA GLU A 283 22.27 8.12 0.79
C GLU A 283 22.73 9.56 1.06
N ALA A 284 22.05 10.54 0.46
CA ALA A 284 22.34 11.96 0.71
C ALA A 284 22.24 12.32 2.22
N ARG A 285 21.15 11.88 2.88
CA ARG A 285 21.01 12.09 4.34
C ARG A 285 22.08 11.39 5.16
N LYS A 286 22.51 10.19 4.74
CA LYS A 286 23.54 9.43 5.42
C LYS A 286 24.90 10.11 5.28
N ALA A 287 25.24 10.57 4.08
CA ALA A 287 26.46 11.35 3.82
C ALA A 287 26.49 12.64 4.65
N GLU A 288 25.40 13.41 4.67
CA GLU A 288 25.27 14.61 5.48
C GLU A 288 25.48 14.35 6.99
N LYS A 289 24.85 13.28 7.52
CA LYS A 289 25.02 12.89 8.93
C LYS A 289 26.47 12.51 9.24
N THR A 290 27.14 11.82 8.32
CA THR A 290 28.55 11.44 8.48
C THR A 290 29.43 12.66 8.47
N ALA A 291 29.24 13.59 7.54
CA ALA A 291 29.96 14.86 7.49
C ALA A 291 29.78 15.71 8.77
N ARG A 292 28.53 15.84 9.24
CA ARG A 292 28.24 16.55 10.50
C ARG A 292 28.89 15.87 11.71
N LYS A 293 29.01 14.54 11.74
CA LYS A 293 29.71 13.81 12.81
C LYS A 293 31.23 14.03 12.76
N ALA A 294 31.82 14.02 11.55
CA ALA A 294 33.24 14.29 11.34
C ALA A 294 33.60 15.70 11.80
N VAL A 295 32.80 16.70 11.44
CA VAL A 295 32.96 18.09 11.90
C VAL A 295 32.89 18.18 13.44
N LYS A 296 31.90 17.50 14.08
CA LYS A 296 31.77 17.48 15.55
C LYS A 296 32.93 16.79 16.28
N ARG A 297 33.63 15.85 15.61
CA ARG A 297 34.82 15.17 16.17
C ARG A 297 36.12 15.92 15.95
N GLY A 298 36.06 17.10 15.28
CA GLY A 298 37.28 17.84 14.90
C GLY A 298 38.10 17.18 13.79
N GLU A 299 37.58 16.09 13.20
CA GLU A 299 38.11 15.52 11.98
C GLU A 299 37.70 16.46 10.85
N VAL A 300 38.66 17.30 10.40
CA VAL A 300 38.46 18.10 9.19
C VAL A 300 38.30 17.09 8.07
N ALA A 301 37.04 16.86 7.65
CA ALA A 301 36.82 16.19 6.41
C ALA A 301 37.47 17.05 5.33
N VAL A 302 38.59 16.57 4.76
CA VAL A 302 39.11 17.10 3.51
C VAL A 302 37.96 16.85 2.52
N VAL A 303 37.15 17.87 2.38
CA VAL A 303 36.23 17.95 1.26
C VAL A 303 37.17 18.14 0.09
N GLU A 304 37.54 17.06 -0.57
CA GLU A 304 38.05 17.12 -1.92
C GLU A 304 36.93 17.84 -2.68
N VAL A 305 37.13 19.17 -2.82
CA VAL A 305 36.32 19.95 -3.77
C VAL A 305 36.64 19.29 -5.10
N VAL A 306 35.81 18.38 -5.51
CA VAL A 306 35.75 17.99 -6.91
C VAL A 306 35.34 19.27 -7.62
N GLU A 307 36.39 20.00 -8.05
CA GLU A 307 36.29 21.13 -8.94
C GLU A 307 35.50 20.57 -10.15
N GLU A 308 34.26 20.95 -10.18
CA GLU A 308 33.33 20.52 -11.25
C GLU A 308 34.00 20.91 -12.56
N ALA A 309 34.57 19.92 -13.26
CA ALA A 309 35.22 20.16 -14.53
C ALA A 309 34.23 20.97 -15.37
N PRO A 310 34.65 22.11 -15.93
CA PRO A 310 33.74 23.00 -16.66
C PRO A 310 33.01 22.17 -17.70
N ALA A 311 31.68 22.23 -17.65
CA ALA A 311 30.80 21.48 -18.51
C ALA A 311 31.32 21.59 -19.98
N PRO A 312 31.49 20.46 -20.70
CA PRO A 312 32.05 20.50 -22.04
C PRO A 312 31.18 21.42 -22.87
N VAL A 313 31.81 22.52 -23.33
CA VAL A 313 31.16 23.49 -24.21
C VAL A 313 30.56 22.72 -25.37
N PRO A 314 29.26 22.82 -25.62
CA PRO A 314 28.65 22.08 -26.72
C PRO A 314 29.34 22.48 -28.02
N ARG A 315 30.03 21.53 -28.67
CA ARG A 315 30.60 21.72 -29.99
C ARG A 315 29.47 22.08 -30.91
N VAL A 316 29.37 23.35 -31.27
CA VAL A 316 28.47 23.83 -32.31
C VAL A 316 28.95 23.23 -33.63
N GLN A 317 28.30 22.19 -34.09
CA GLN A 317 28.52 21.67 -35.43
C GLN A 317 28.16 22.76 -36.43
N PRO A 318 29.08 23.09 -37.41
CA PRO A 318 28.73 24.04 -38.46
C PRO A 318 27.49 23.53 -39.20
N LYS A 319 26.44 24.33 -39.24
CA LYS A 319 25.22 24.03 -40.04
C LYS A 319 25.64 23.80 -41.48
N ARG A 320 25.49 22.58 -42.00
CA ARG A 320 25.61 22.30 -43.44
C ARG A 320 24.65 23.19 -44.20
N GLN A 321 25.20 24.06 -45.05
CA GLN A 321 24.40 24.89 -45.96
C GLN A 321 23.62 23.96 -46.92
N PRO A 322 22.35 24.24 -47.18
CA PRO A 322 21.56 23.45 -48.11
C PRO A 322 22.12 23.57 -49.53
N LYS A 323 22.12 22.46 -50.27
CA LYS A 323 22.66 22.30 -51.63
C LYS A 323 22.17 23.33 -52.68
N SER A 324 21.07 24.03 -52.41
CA SER A 324 20.49 25.04 -53.34
C SER A 324 21.28 26.35 -53.46
N LYS A 325 22.27 26.63 -52.59
CA LYS A 325 23.10 27.85 -52.69
C LYS A 325 24.51 27.63 -53.32
N ARG A 326 24.81 26.41 -53.79
CA ARG A 326 26.12 26.06 -54.33
C ARG A 326 26.25 26.19 -55.82
N SER A 327 25.24 26.68 -56.61
CA SER A 327 25.22 26.68 -58.07
C SER A 327 25.22 28.06 -58.71
N LYS A 328 25.67 29.13 -58.05
CA LYS A 328 25.88 30.43 -58.69
C LYS A 328 27.24 31.03 -58.32
N GLY A 329 28.24 30.68 -59.02
CA GLY A 329 29.60 31.21 -58.91
C GLY A 329 30.54 30.50 -59.88
N GLY A 330 30.12 30.39 -61.12
CA GLY A 330 30.97 29.97 -62.23
C GLY A 330 31.51 31.18 -62.98
N SER A 331 32.73 31.54 -62.80
CA SER A 331 33.48 32.39 -63.72
C SER A 331 34.45 31.52 -64.46
N LYS A 332 34.34 31.64 -65.79
CA LYS A 332 35.09 31.04 -66.88
C LYS A 332 36.54 31.45 -66.83
N PRO A 333 37.55 30.60 -67.02
CA PRO A 333 38.92 31.01 -67.30
C PRO A 333 39.10 31.25 -68.76
N PRO A 334 39.98 32.21 -69.20
CA PRO A 334 40.24 32.48 -70.56
C PRO A 334 41.25 31.52 -71.20
N ASP A 335 41.00 31.20 -72.46
CA ASP A 335 41.92 30.55 -73.38
C ASP A 335 43.23 31.32 -73.53
N THR A 336 44.34 30.61 -73.45
CA THR A 336 45.56 31.01 -74.15
C THR A 336 46.25 29.77 -74.68
N SER A 337 46.12 29.59 -75.97
CA SER A 337 46.99 28.82 -76.83
C SER A 337 48.40 29.40 -76.83
N THR A 338 49.43 28.64 -76.73
CA THR A 338 50.63 28.83 -77.57
C THR A 338 51.46 27.53 -77.72
N LYS A 339 51.64 27.23 -78.92
CA LYS A 339 52.63 26.39 -79.65
C LYS A 339 54.02 26.29 -79.03
N GLY A 340 54.66 25.17 -79.33
CA GLY A 340 56.10 25.13 -79.65
C GLY A 340 56.80 23.86 -79.21
N THR A 341 56.92 22.92 -80.15
CA THR A 341 58.21 22.38 -80.75
C THR A 341 59.29 21.91 -79.77
N SER A 342 59.55 20.69 -79.79
CA SER A 342 60.67 19.88 -80.24
C SER A 342 60.57 18.49 -79.61
#